data_e1587ac3cf45975d47bff66b39c424a7
#
_entry.id   e1587ac3cf45975d47bff66b39c424a7
#
_cell.length_a   1.000
_cell.length_b   1.000
_cell.length_c   1.000
_cell.angle_alpha   90.00
_cell.angle_beta   90.00
_cell.angle_gamma   90.00
#
_symmetry.space_group_name_H-M   'P 1'
#
loop_
_entity.id
_entity.type
_entity.pdbx_description
1 polymer ?
#
loop_
_entity_poly.entity_id
_entity_poly.type
_entity_poly.pdbx_seq_one_letter_code
_entity_poly.pdbx_strand_id
1 'polypeptide(L)'
;MNNNTYRPLPSYMTIKESPIDGLGLFTNKEIKVKNPDDASSLGITHVFINGDEFIYRTPLGGFINHSDEPNCELIRMDKSPSQGVNHLFPLRTIKKGEEITLKYTMYKV
;
A
#
# COMPACT_ATOMS: atom_id res chain seq x y z
N MET A 1 25.49 2.07 -18.24
CA MET A 1 25.05 2.31 -16.89
C MET A 1 24.15 1.19 -16.41
N ASN A 2 24.42 0.76 -15.27
CA ASN A 2 23.66 -0.32 -14.71
C ASN A 2 22.40 0.20 -14.05
N ASN A 3 21.25 -0.24 -14.52
CA ASN A 3 19.96 0.13 -13.95
C ASN A 3 19.35 -1.00 -13.15
N ASN A 4 20.17 -1.93 -12.70
CA ASN A 4 19.69 -3.12 -12.01
C ASN A 4 19.47 -2.90 -10.52
N THR A 5 19.27 -1.67 -10.12
CA THR A 5 18.94 -1.39 -8.73
C THR A 5 17.56 -1.93 -8.41
N TYR A 6 17.51 -2.80 -7.43
CA TYR A 6 16.24 -3.33 -6.96
C TYR A 6 15.50 -2.25 -6.19
N ARG A 7 14.27 -1.95 -6.60
CA ARG A 7 13.46 -0.92 -5.97
C ARG A 7 12.09 -1.51 -5.63
N PRO A 8 11.97 -2.13 -4.47
CA PRO A 8 10.70 -2.77 -4.08
C PRO A 8 9.60 -1.79 -3.74
N LEU A 9 9.94 -0.51 -3.53
CA LEU A 9 8.96 0.55 -3.26
C LEU A 9 8.91 1.51 -4.43
N PRO A 10 7.76 2.20 -4.63
CA PRO A 10 7.73 3.34 -5.54
C PRO A 10 8.80 4.35 -5.13
N SER A 11 9.37 5.03 -6.14
CA SER A 11 10.49 5.95 -5.91
C SER A 11 10.14 7.09 -4.96
N TYR A 12 8.85 7.41 -4.82
CA TYR A 12 8.41 8.51 -3.97
C TYR A 12 7.99 8.05 -2.57
N MET A 13 8.22 6.80 -2.22
CA MET A 13 7.91 6.27 -0.89
C MET A 13 9.16 5.87 -0.15
N THR A 14 9.09 5.96 1.17
CA THR A 14 10.20 5.59 2.04
C THR A 14 9.68 4.98 3.32
N ILE A 15 10.51 4.15 3.93
CA ILE A 15 10.22 3.54 5.23
C ILE A 15 11.10 4.22 6.24
N LYS A 16 10.50 4.72 7.33
CA LYS A 16 11.24 5.38 8.40
C LYS A 16 10.46 5.29 9.69
N GLU A 17 11.04 5.77 10.77
CA GLU A 17 10.39 5.72 12.07
C GLU A 17 9.04 6.43 12.04
N SER A 18 8.05 5.80 12.67
CA SER A 18 6.68 6.27 12.69
C SER A 18 6.27 6.69 14.09
N PRO A 19 5.53 7.79 14.24
CA PRO A 19 4.95 8.13 15.54
C PRO A 19 3.85 7.17 15.97
N ILE A 20 3.33 6.34 15.05
CA ILE A 20 2.29 5.38 15.39
C ILE A 20 2.89 4.13 16.02
N ASP A 21 3.81 3.49 15.31
CA ASP A 21 4.44 2.25 15.79
C ASP A 21 5.65 1.93 14.93
N GLY A 22 6.79 1.68 15.58
CA GLY A 22 8.01 1.24 14.92
C GLY A 22 8.34 1.98 13.64
N LEU A 23 8.39 1.22 12.53
CA LEU A 23 8.61 1.79 11.20
C LEU A 23 7.28 1.96 10.48
N GLY A 24 7.21 2.95 9.60
CA GLY A 24 6.04 3.21 8.79
C GLY A 24 6.40 3.57 7.37
N LEU A 25 5.40 3.57 6.51
CA LEU A 25 5.55 3.93 5.10
C LEU A 25 5.11 5.38 4.92
N PHE A 26 5.96 6.18 4.29
CA PHE A 26 5.72 7.62 4.09
C PHE A 26 5.84 7.98 2.62
N THR A 27 5.10 8.99 2.20
CA THR A 27 5.24 9.50 0.84
C THR A 27 6.13 10.73 0.82
N ASN A 28 7.02 10.79 -0.17
CA ASN A 28 7.95 11.91 -0.36
C ASN A 28 7.41 12.97 -1.32
N LYS A 29 6.21 12.74 -1.84
CA LYS A 29 5.55 13.73 -2.70
C LYS A 29 4.05 13.73 -2.41
N GLU A 30 3.37 14.79 -2.83
CA GLU A 30 1.91 14.84 -2.72
C GLU A 30 1.28 13.83 -3.67
N ILE A 31 0.29 13.09 -3.17
CA ILE A 31 -0.51 12.18 -3.98
C ILE A 31 -1.89 12.81 -4.10
N LYS A 32 -2.21 13.35 -5.28
CA LYS A 32 -3.47 14.08 -5.47
C LYS A 32 -4.59 13.13 -5.85
N VAL A 33 -5.73 13.31 -5.19
CA VAL A 33 -6.96 12.60 -5.51
C VAL A 33 -8.06 13.65 -5.59
N LYS A 34 -8.44 14.02 -6.80
CA LYS A 34 -9.52 14.99 -6.99
C LYS A 34 -10.88 14.39 -6.72
N ASN A 35 -11.03 13.13 -7.09
CA ASN A 35 -12.27 12.40 -7.01
C ASN A 35 -11.93 10.97 -6.62
N PRO A 36 -12.54 10.39 -5.57
CA PRO A 36 -12.24 9.02 -5.16
C PRO A 36 -12.31 8.00 -6.29
N ASP A 37 -13.19 8.23 -7.29
CA ASP A 37 -13.33 7.31 -8.42
C ASP A 37 -12.14 7.37 -9.36
N ASP A 38 -11.34 8.42 -9.29
CA ASP A 38 -10.19 8.61 -10.17
C ASP A 38 -8.86 8.20 -9.51
N ALA A 39 -8.91 7.65 -8.31
CA ALA A 39 -7.70 7.26 -7.62
C ALA A 39 -7.01 6.13 -8.36
N SER A 40 -5.69 6.22 -8.46
CA SER A 40 -4.87 5.20 -9.10
C SER A 40 -4.19 4.35 -8.05
N SER A 41 -3.90 3.11 -8.42
CA SER A 41 -3.18 2.21 -7.54
C SER A 41 -1.79 2.75 -7.23
N LEU A 42 -1.41 2.65 -5.97
CA LEU A 42 -0.05 2.99 -5.53
C LEU A 42 0.88 1.79 -5.58
N GLY A 43 0.34 0.62 -5.87
CA GLY A 43 1.13 -0.59 -5.99
C GLY A 43 0.46 -1.79 -5.35
N ILE A 44 1.11 -2.94 -5.49
CA ILE A 44 0.62 -4.21 -4.96
C ILE A 44 1.17 -4.44 -3.57
N THR A 45 0.28 -4.75 -2.62
CA THR A 45 0.67 -5.01 -1.23
C THR A 45 0.70 -6.50 -0.92
N HIS A 46 -0.20 -7.27 -1.51
CA HIS A 46 -0.31 -8.71 -1.23
C HIS A 46 -0.62 -9.47 -2.51
N VAL A 47 -0.10 -10.69 -2.59
CA VAL A 47 -0.37 -11.62 -3.68
C VAL A 47 -0.97 -12.88 -3.08
N PHE A 48 -2.10 -13.33 -3.62
CA PHE A 48 -2.81 -14.52 -3.16
C PHE A 48 -2.67 -15.62 -4.21
N ILE A 49 -2.34 -16.84 -3.78
CA ILE A 49 -2.17 -17.99 -4.66
C ILE A 49 -3.02 -19.13 -4.14
N ASN A 50 -3.70 -19.84 -5.03
CA ASN A 50 -4.63 -20.91 -4.72
C ASN A 50 -5.75 -20.44 -3.79
N GLY A 51 -6.45 -19.39 -4.23
CA GLY A 51 -7.40 -18.72 -3.36
C GLY A 51 -6.63 -17.97 -2.29
N ASP A 52 -6.83 -18.36 -1.04
CA ASP A 52 -6.12 -17.72 0.08
C ASP A 52 -5.14 -18.68 0.76
N GLU A 53 -4.79 -19.78 0.07
CA GLU A 53 -3.89 -20.77 0.67
C GLU A 53 -2.51 -20.19 0.94
N PHE A 54 -2.00 -19.37 -0.01
CA PHE A 54 -0.71 -18.70 0.16
C PHE A 54 -0.90 -17.20 -0.02
N ILE A 55 -0.42 -16.43 0.95
CA ILE A 55 -0.47 -14.98 0.91
C ILE A 55 0.94 -14.44 1.04
N TYR A 56 1.39 -13.72 0.03
CA TYR A 56 2.71 -13.10 0.03
C TYR A 56 2.56 -11.59 0.16
N ARG A 57 3.31 -11.02 1.10
CA ARG A 57 3.30 -9.58 1.33
C ARG A 57 4.50 -8.95 0.65
N THR A 58 4.25 -7.92 -0.15
CA THR A 58 5.32 -7.16 -0.78
C THR A 58 5.92 -6.19 0.23
N PRO A 59 7.11 -5.61 -0.07
CA PRO A 59 7.66 -4.57 0.80
C PRO A 59 6.71 -3.38 0.98
N LEU A 60 5.94 -3.04 -0.05
CA LEU A 60 4.95 -1.97 0.05
C LEU A 60 3.91 -2.28 1.13
N GLY A 61 3.48 -3.53 1.24
CA GLY A 61 2.47 -3.92 2.21
C GLY A 61 3.02 -4.25 3.60
N GLY A 62 4.34 -4.24 3.78
CA GLY A 62 4.96 -4.73 5.01
C GLY A 62 5.05 -3.72 6.14
N PHE A 63 4.91 -2.43 5.86
CA PHE A 63 5.19 -1.39 6.85
C PHE A 63 4.07 -0.35 6.96
N ILE A 64 2.85 -0.71 6.59
CA ILE A 64 1.73 0.23 6.68
C ILE A 64 1.07 0.08 8.03
N ASN A 65 1.08 1.15 8.81
CA ASN A 65 0.52 1.16 10.15
C ASN A 65 -1.00 1.37 10.13
N HIS A 66 -1.63 0.97 11.21
CA HIS A 66 -3.06 1.12 11.39
C HIS A 66 -3.43 2.54 11.81
N SER A 67 -4.57 3.02 11.29
CA SER A 67 -5.20 4.24 11.77
C SER A 67 -6.71 4.07 11.70
N ASP A 68 -7.42 4.65 12.65
CA ASP A 68 -8.89 4.67 12.60
C ASP A 68 -9.39 5.66 11.57
N GLU A 69 -8.51 6.58 11.14
CA GLU A 69 -8.81 7.54 10.06
C GLU A 69 -7.76 7.38 8.98
N PRO A 70 -7.80 6.25 8.25
CA PRO A 70 -6.74 5.94 7.30
C PRO A 70 -6.82 6.84 6.06
N ASN A 71 -5.68 6.96 5.37
CA ASN A 71 -5.65 7.69 4.11
C ASN A 71 -5.62 6.75 2.90
N CYS A 72 -5.58 5.45 3.12
CA CYS A 72 -5.57 4.47 2.04
C CYS A 72 -6.48 3.30 2.35
N GLU A 73 -6.79 2.53 1.31
CA GLU A 73 -7.54 1.28 1.44
C GLU A 73 -6.91 0.23 0.54
N LEU A 74 -7.20 -1.03 0.82
CA LEU A 74 -6.78 -2.14 -0.02
C LEU A 74 -7.98 -2.58 -0.86
N ILE A 75 -7.73 -2.77 -2.16
CA ILE A 75 -8.74 -3.28 -3.06
C ILE A 75 -8.17 -4.54 -3.69
N ARG A 76 -8.88 -5.66 -3.53
CA ARG A 76 -8.47 -6.92 -4.12
C ARG A 76 -8.91 -6.99 -5.57
N MET A 77 -7.96 -7.33 -6.43
CA MET A 77 -8.23 -7.51 -7.85
C MET A 77 -7.84 -8.93 -8.21
N ASP A 78 -8.83 -9.76 -8.55
CA ASP A 78 -8.59 -11.14 -8.89
C ASP A 78 -8.36 -11.26 -10.38
N LYS A 79 -7.27 -11.94 -10.75
CA LYS A 79 -7.00 -12.25 -12.15
C LYS A 79 -7.67 -13.52 -12.57
N SER A 80 -7.89 -14.42 -11.62
CA SER A 80 -8.53 -15.69 -11.84
C SER A 80 -9.06 -16.20 -10.50
N PRO A 81 -9.88 -17.27 -10.50
CA PRO A 81 -10.39 -17.80 -9.24
C PRO A 81 -9.29 -18.25 -8.27
N SER A 82 -8.10 -18.57 -8.78
CA SER A 82 -7.02 -19.07 -7.95
C SER A 82 -5.94 -18.04 -7.64
N GLN A 83 -6.02 -16.85 -8.23
CA GLN A 83 -5.00 -15.82 -8.04
C GLN A 83 -5.65 -14.47 -7.89
N GLY A 84 -5.08 -13.65 -7.00
CA GLY A 84 -5.52 -12.29 -6.81
C GLY A 84 -4.42 -11.45 -6.24
N VAL A 85 -4.61 -10.15 -6.26
CA VAL A 85 -3.67 -9.20 -5.68
C VAL A 85 -4.45 -8.12 -4.97
N ASN A 86 -3.86 -7.63 -3.86
CA ASN A 86 -4.37 -6.42 -3.21
C ASN A 86 -3.56 -5.24 -3.71
N HIS A 87 -4.26 -4.21 -4.14
CA HIS A 87 -3.67 -2.94 -4.52
C HIS A 87 -3.96 -1.90 -3.46
N LEU A 88 -3.01 -1.01 -3.25
CA LEU A 88 -3.13 0.11 -2.34
C LEU A 88 -3.69 1.31 -3.09
N PHE A 89 -4.80 1.85 -2.61
CA PHE A 89 -5.44 3.03 -3.22
C PHE A 89 -5.57 4.15 -2.21
N PRO A 90 -5.29 5.38 -2.59
CA PRO A 90 -5.50 6.52 -1.69
C PRO A 90 -6.99 6.82 -1.59
N LEU A 91 -7.45 7.15 -0.39
CA LEU A 91 -8.83 7.55 -0.12
C LEU A 91 -9.03 9.05 -0.31
N ARG A 92 -7.96 9.80 -0.26
CA ARG A 92 -7.96 11.26 -0.38
C ARG A 92 -6.58 11.71 -0.81
N THR A 93 -6.45 12.99 -1.10
CA THR A 93 -5.14 13.57 -1.34
C THR A 93 -4.27 13.37 -0.11
N ILE A 94 -3.06 12.88 -0.32
CA ILE A 94 -2.09 12.64 0.74
C ILE A 94 -0.95 13.63 0.55
N LYS A 95 -0.62 14.37 1.60
CA LYS A 95 0.38 15.42 1.52
C LYS A 95 1.79 14.85 1.57
N LYS A 96 2.72 15.58 0.97
CA LYS A 96 4.14 15.22 1.07
C LYS A 96 4.54 15.07 2.52
N GLY A 97 5.20 13.98 2.84
CA GLY A 97 5.66 13.69 4.20
C GLY A 97 4.64 12.99 5.08
N GLU A 98 3.44 12.78 4.59
CA GLU A 98 2.40 12.11 5.37
C GLU A 98 2.64 10.60 5.40
N GLU A 99 2.29 9.98 6.54
CA GLU A 99 2.40 8.52 6.66
C GLU A 99 1.20 7.86 5.97
N ILE A 100 1.47 6.76 5.25
CA ILE A 100 0.43 5.95 4.62
C ILE A 100 -0.16 5.02 5.68
N THR A 101 -1.48 5.02 5.81
CA THR A 101 -2.16 4.23 6.84
C THR A 101 -3.34 3.47 6.29
N LEU A 102 -3.67 2.36 6.96
CA LEU A 102 -4.82 1.52 6.65
C LEU A 102 -5.61 1.26 7.92
N LYS A 103 -6.87 0.89 7.77
CA LYS A 103 -7.67 0.46 8.91
C LYS A 103 -7.63 -1.07 8.95
N TYR A 104 -6.97 -1.61 9.96
CA TYR A 104 -6.73 -3.05 10.05
C TYR A 104 -7.98 -3.89 10.21
N THR A 105 -9.07 -3.30 10.68
CA THR A 105 -10.32 -4.05 10.79
C THR A 105 -10.87 -4.48 9.44
N MET A 106 -10.34 -3.91 8.35
CA MET A 106 -10.77 -4.23 7.00
C MET A 106 -10.22 -5.56 6.50
N TYR A 107 -9.18 -6.06 7.13
CA TYR A 107 -8.69 -7.39 6.78
C TYR A 107 -8.14 -8.05 8.01
N LYS A 108 -8.54 -9.29 8.18
CA LYS A 108 -8.06 -10.12 9.26
C LYS A 108 -6.98 -11.02 8.75
N VAL A 109 -6.01 -11.20 9.56
CA VAL A 109 -4.90 -12.05 9.20
C VAL A 109 -4.97 -13.32 9.98
#